data_817f33aaa18f2a060c948ea94a193f40
#
_entry.id   817f33aaa18f2a060c948ea94a193f40
#
_cell.length_a   1.000
_cell.length_b   1.000
_cell.length_c   1.000
_cell.angle_alpha   90.00
_cell.angle_beta   90.00
_cell.angle_gamma   90.00
#
_symmetry.space_group_name_H-M   'P 1'
#
loop_
_entity.id
_entity.type
_entity.pdbx_description
1 polymer ?
#
loop_
_entity_poly.entity_id
_entity_poly.type
_entity_poly.pdbx_seq_one_letter_code
_entity_poly.pdbx_strand_id
1 'polypeptide(L)'
;MTSGPRPVVVGVPAGRRVAFFQDALRSAGLPGARVVSWPDVLRGRARFAAGETVRLDSPGEEPEADRLLRGVDDPARVEGTGRWYGRFTGAVAELARSVEGAGAVLVDDPAELPVLFDKRLTHGRLRAVGVPVPESPTSGAAAPVVRGWADVRALTAGAGMRRVFVKLAHGSSASGVLAVETNGAGRVQATTSVERGPDGRLFNSLRVRRYTSEREVAAIVDALAPDGLHVERWLPKATQDGRAADLRVVVIDGRATHAVLRTSRSPLTNLHLGGARGDLDAARAAIAAAGGRWRDALEVCERAAAAFPGTRCVGVDLLPASGWRRFAVGEVNAFGDLLPRLTGLPGGGAEGLDTYAAQVAALFPRTPFDPSTTGTSTA
;
A
#
# COMPACT_ATOMS: atom_id res chain seq x y z
N MET A 1 -14.49 -37.50 0.51
CA MET A 1 -13.06 -37.13 0.58
C MET A 1 -12.97 -35.63 0.33
N THR A 2 -12.78 -34.82 1.35
CA THR A 2 -12.53 -33.40 1.19
C THR A 2 -11.14 -33.26 0.56
N SER A 3 -11.10 -32.86 -0.72
CA SER A 3 -9.82 -32.55 -1.39
C SER A 3 -9.14 -31.44 -0.59
N GLY A 4 -7.84 -31.65 -0.26
CA GLY A 4 -7.06 -30.64 0.46
C GLY A 4 -7.02 -29.29 -0.26
N PRO A 5 -6.48 -28.24 0.40
CA PRO A 5 -6.43 -26.90 -0.16
C PRO A 5 -5.68 -26.88 -1.50
N ARG A 6 -6.21 -26.12 -2.47
CA ARG A 6 -5.66 -25.95 -3.82
C ARG A 6 -5.27 -24.47 -4.04
N PRO A 7 -4.13 -24.04 -3.46
CA PRO A 7 -3.72 -22.64 -3.53
C PRO A 7 -3.30 -22.26 -4.96
N VAL A 8 -3.72 -21.07 -5.37
CA VAL A 8 -3.27 -20.39 -6.59
C VAL A 8 -2.80 -19.00 -6.21
N VAL A 9 -1.70 -18.53 -6.80
CA VAL A 9 -1.25 -17.15 -6.67
C VAL A 9 -1.18 -16.49 -8.04
N VAL A 10 -1.89 -15.39 -8.20
CA VAL A 10 -1.72 -14.48 -9.34
C VAL A 10 -0.64 -13.48 -8.97
N GLY A 11 0.48 -13.50 -9.67
CA GLY A 11 1.63 -12.69 -9.31
C GLY A 11 2.76 -12.73 -10.36
N VAL A 12 3.94 -12.32 -9.94
CA VAL A 12 5.16 -12.36 -10.77
C VAL A 12 5.86 -13.71 -10.55
N PRO A 13 5.92 -14.62 -11.53
CA PRO A 13 6.39 -16.00 -11.32
C PRO A 13 7.77 -16.11 -10.70
N ALA A 14 8.74 -15.30 -11.14
CA ALA A 14 10.09 -15.23 -10.58
C ALA A 14 10.23 -14.19 -9.45
N GLY A 15 9.12 -13.61 -9.00
CA GLY A 15 9.10 -12.53 -8.01
C GLY A 15 9.32 -13.03 -6.59
N ARG A 16 9.98 -12.23 -5.77
CA ARG A 16 10.25 -12.53 -4.36
C ARG A 16 8.98 -12.79 -3.55
N ARG A 17 7.87 -12.10 -3.86
CA ARG A 17 6.59 -12.26 -3.18
C ARG A 17 6.03 -13.67 -3.40
N VAL A 18 6.01 -14.13 -4.65
CA VAL A 18 5.60 -15.50 -4.99
C VAL A 18 6.51 -16.52 -4.32
N ALA A 19 7.83 -16.33 -4.34
CA ALA A 19 8.79 -17.21 -3.69
C ALA A 19 8.51 -17.33 -2.17
N PHE A 20 8.32 -16.22 -1.46
CA PHE A 20 8.02 -16.24 -0.03
C PHE A 20 6.66 -16.90 0.28
N PHE A 21 5.67 -16.69 -0.56
CA PHE A 21 4.39 -17.37 -0.38
C PHE A 21 4.52 -18.88 -0.56
N GLN A 22 5.26 -19.33 -1.56
CA GLN A 22 5.57 -20.75 -1.78
C GLN A 22 6.34 -21.36 -0.59
N ASP A 23 7.32 -20.63 -0.06
CA ASP A 23 8.09 -21.07 1.11
C ASP A 23 7.20 -21.20 2.36
N ALA A 24 6.29 -20.23 2.56
CA ALA A 24 5.36 -20.26 3.67
C ALA A 24 4.37 -21.43 3.57
N LEU A 25 3.83 -21.72 2.37
CA LEU A 25 2.98 -22.91 2.13
C LEU A 25 3.75 -24.19 2.46
N ARG A 26 4.98 -24.33 1.96
CA ARG A 26 5.84 -25.50 2.21
C ARG A 26 6.12 -25.68 3.70
N SER A 27 6.46 -24.60 4.40
CA SER A 27 6.69 -24.61 5.85
C SER A 27 5.46 -24.99 6.66
N ALA A 28 4.26 -24.67 6.13
CA ALA A 28 2.99 -25.06 6.73
C ALA A 28 2.58 -26.51 6.39
N GLY A 29 3.35 -27.25 5.56
CA GLY A 29 3.00 -28.59 5.08
C GLY A 29 1.86 -28.60 4.06
N LEU A 30 1.62 -27.45 3.39
CA LEU A 30 0.58 -27.31 2.38
C LEU A 30 1.13 -27.54 0.96
N PRO A 31 0.28 -27.91 -0.01
CA PRO A 31 0.67 -27.96 -1.41
C PRO A 31 1.20 -26.61 -1.89
N GLY A 32 2.18 -26.63 -2.78
CA GLY A 32 2.64 -25.41 -3.43
C GLY A 32 1.51 -24.77 -4.28
N ALA A 33 1.48 -23.44 -4.33
CA ALA A 33 0.52 -22.73 -5.14
C ALA A 33 0.82 -22.86 -6.63
N ARG A 34 -0.19 -23.07 -7.44
CA ARG A 34 -0.11 -22.85 -8.88
C ARG A 34 0.04 -21.37 -9.15
N VAL A 35 1.05 -20.99 -9.95
CA VAL A 35 1.32 -19.58 -10.27
C VAL A 35 0.64 -19.22 -11.59
N VAL A 36 -0.09 -18.10 -11.59
CA VAL A 36 -0.68 -17.47 -12.77
C VAL A 36 -0.01 -16.11 -12.94
N SER A 37 0.53 -15.83 -14.12
CA SER A 37 1.21 -14.55 -14.36
C SER A 37 0.22 -13.42 -14.63
N TRP A 38 0.56 -12.19 -14.22
CA TRP A 38 -0.23 -11.02 -14.58
C TRP A 38 -0.33 -10.80 -16.10
N PRO A 39 0.73 -11.01 -16.92
CA PRO A 39 0.60 -10.98 -18.38
C PRO A 39 -0.47 -11.96 -18.94
N ASP A 40 -0.62 -13.14 -18.33
CA ASP A 40 -1.67 -14.09 -18.76
C ASP A 40 -3.07 -13.61 -18.37
N VAL A 41 -3.22 -13.02 -17.18
CA VAL A 41 -4.49 -12.39 -16.78
C VAL A 41 -4.85 -11.26 -17.74
N LEU A 42 -3.92 -10.34 -17.99
CA LEU A 42 -4.11 -9.16 -18.84
C LEU A 42 -4.39 -9.51 -20.31
N ARG A 43 -4.02 -10.71 -20.76
CA ARG A 43 -4.30 -11.23 -22.12
C ARG A 43 -5.50 -12.17 -22.17
N GLY A 44 -6.23 -12.35 -21.06
CA GLY A 44 -7.38 -13.26 -21.00
C GLY A 44 -7.03 -14.74 -21.12
N ARG A 45 -5.77 -15.13 -20.82
CA ARG A 45 -5.29 -16.52 -20.91
C ARG A 45 -5.32 -17.26 -19.59
N ALA A 46 -5.52 -16.56 -18.47
CA ALA A 46 -5.64 -17.18 -17.16
C ALA A 46 -6.83 -18.14 -17.12
N ARG A 47 -6.65 -19.31 -16.48
CA ARG A 47 -7.71 -20.31 -16.29
C ARG A 47 -7.70 -20.77 -14.84
N PHE A 48 -8.90 -20.98 -14.30
CA PHE A 48 -9.11 -21.43 -12.93
C PHE A 48 -9.94 -22.72 -12.93
N ALA A 49 -9.93 -23.43 -11.80
CA ALA A 49 -10.66 -24.68 -11.63
C ALA A 49 -11.42 -24.69 -10.29
N ALA A 50 -12.49 -25.47 -10.22
CA ALA A 50 -13.31 -25.62 -9.03
C ALA A 50 -12.47 -26.02 -7.80
N GLY A 51 -12.75 -25.38 -6.66
CA GLY A 51 -12.08 -25.63 -5.39
C GLY A 51 -10.69 -24.99 -5.27
N GLU A 52 -10.23 -24.21 -6.24
CA GLU A 52 -9.02 -23.41 -6.08
C GLU A 52 -9.27 -22.20 -5.18
N THR A 53 -8.27 -21.88 -4.34
CA THR A 53 -8.22 -20.65 -3.53
C THR A 53 -7.22 -19.70 -4.16
N VAL A 54 -7.71 -18.62 -4.77
CA VAL A 54 -6.92 -17.68 -5.59
C VAL A 54 -6.56 -16.48 -4.77
N ARG A 55 -5.25 -16.27 -4.54
CA ARG A 55 -4.68 -15.08 -3.92
C ARG A 55 -4.11 -14.19 -5.00
N LEU A 56 -4.39 -12.89 -4.89
CA LEU A 56 -3.73 -11.89 -5.72
C LEU A 56 -2.48 -11.37 -5.03
N ASP A 57 -1.46 -11.07 -5.82
CA ASP A 57 -0.29 -10.31 -5.40
C ASP A 57 -0.03 -9.17 -6.39
N SER A 58 0.79 -8.21 -5.98
CA SER A 58 1.07 -7.02 -6.80
C SER A 58 1.62 -7.40 -8.19
N PRO A 59 1.13 -6.76 -9.28
CA PRO A 59 1.77 -6.83 -10.59
C PRO A 59 3.05 -6.01 -10.69
N GLY A 60 3.42 -5.27 -9.63
CA GLY A 60 4.66 -4.46 -9.61
C GLY A 60 5.91 -5.32 -9.75
N GLU A 61 6.99 -4.73 -10.28
CA GLU A 61 8.27 -5.37 -10.58
C GLU A 61 8.23 -6.36 -11.79
N GLU A 62 7.11 -6.42 -12.53
CA GLU A 62 6.97 -7.18 -13.76
C GLU A 62 6.95 -6.22 -14.96
N PRO A 63 8.05 -6.08 -15.73
CA PRO A 63 8.13 -5.09 -16.83
C PRO A 63 7.07 -5.30 -17.90
N GLU A 64 6.71 -6.55 -18.19
CA GLU A 64 5.69 -6.84 -19.18
C GLU A 64 4.29 -6.46 -18.70
N ALA A 65 3.96 -6.77 -17.44
CA ALA A 65 2.69 -6.35 -16.82
C ALA A 65 2.59 -4.83 -16.77
N ASP A 66 3.66 -4.13 -16.37
CA ASP A 66 3.69 -2.68 -16.32
C ASP A 66 3.46 -2.05 -17.70
N ARG A 67 4.11 -2.58 -18.75
CA ARG A 67 3.89 -2.13 -20.12
C ARG A 67 2.46 -2.38 -20.59
N LEU A 68 1.90 -3.55 -20.30
CA LEU A 68 0.52 -3.88 -20.65
C LEU A 68 -0.47 -2.97 -19.92
N LEU A 69 -0.21 -2.64 -18.65
CA LEU A 69 -1.09 -1.80 -17.83
C LEU A 69 -0.91 -0.31 -18.15
N ARG A 70 0.29 0.20 -18.13
CA ARG A 70 0.62 1.62 -18.26
C ARG A 70 0.70 2.08 -19.72
N GLY A 71 1.17 1.21 -20.60
CA GLY A 71 1.40 1.54 -22.02
C GLY A 71 2.60 2.49 -22.22
N VAL A 72 3.59 2.41 -21.34
CA VAL A 72 4.84 3.15 -21.39
C VAL A 72 5.97 2.13 -21.31
N ASP A 73 6.94 2.21 -22.24
CA ASP A 73 8.02 1.23 -22.31
C ASP A 73 9.12 1.45 -21.26
N ASP A 74 9.37 2.71 -20.90
CA ASP A 74 10.39 3.04 -19.91
C ASP A 74 9.80 2.97 -18.49
N PRO A 75 10.22 2.02 -17.65
CA PRO A 75 9.71 1.85 -16.29
C PRO A 75 10.05 3.01 -15.36
N ALA A 76 11.05 3.81 -15.67
CA ALA A 76 11.43 4.99 -14.88
C ALA A 76 10.47 6.19 -15.10
N ARG A 77 9.64 6.17 -16.14
CA ARG A 77 8.63 7.20 -16.39
C ARG A 77 7.58 7.23 -15.27
N VAL A 78 7.16 8.42 -14.89
CA VAL A 78 6.17 8.62 -13.82
C VAL A 78 4.75 8.58 -14.34
N GLU A 79 4.52 9.03 -15.57
CA GLU A 79 3.20 9.19 -16.19
C GLU A 79 2.57 7.85 -16.57
N GLY A 80 1.26 7.85 -16.82
CA GLY A 80 0.47 6.69 -17.25
C GLY A 80 -0.16 5.90 -16.10
N THR A 81 -0.09 6.39 -14.85
CA THR A 81 -0.67 5.69 -13.70
C THR A 81 -2.20 5.67 -13.72
N GLY A 82 -2.85 6.67 -14.32
CA GLY A 82 -4.30 6.67 -14.53
C GLY A 82 -4.75 5.57 -15.48
N ARG A 83 -4.01 5.35 -16.59
CA ARG A 83 -4.25 4.23 -17.52
C ARG A 83 -3.98 2.89 -16.84
N TRP A 84 -2.88 2.80 -16.11
CA TRP A 84 -2.54 1.61 -15.32
C TRP A 84 -3.69 1.21 -14.41
N TYR A 85 -4.23 2.17 -13.66
CA TYR A 85 -5.35 1.95 -12.75
C TYR A 85 -6.61 1.44 -13.48
N GLY A 86 -7.01 2.09 -14.56
CA GLY A 86 -8.20 1.66 -15.31
C GLY A 86 -8.07 0.24 -15.88
N ARG A 87 -6.88 -0.11 -16.41
CA ARG A 87 -6.64 -1.46 -16.92
C ARG A 87 -6.52 -2.51 -15.81
N PHE A 88 -5.86 -2.17 -14.71
CA PHE A 88 -5.73 -3.05 -13.56
C PHE A 88 -7.10 -3.38 -12.96
N THR A 89 -7.92 -2.38 -12.68
CA THR A 89 -9.25 -2.58 -12.10
C THR A 89 -10.17 -3.37 -13.04
N GLY A 90 -10.10 -3.11 -14.34
CA GLY A 90 -10.80 -3.91 -15.36
C GLY A 90 -10.34 -5.37 -15.35
N ALA A 91 -9.03 -5.61 -15.32
CA ALA A 91 -8.48 -6.97 -15.28
C ALA A 91 -8.85 -7.71 -13.99
N VAL A 92 -8.86 -7.04 -12.83
CA VAL A 92 -9.32 -7.62 -11.57
C VAL A 92 -10.80 -8.02 -11.64
N ALA A 93 -11.65 -7.18 -12.22
CA ALA A 93 -13.07 -7.50 -12.37
C ALA A 93 -13.31 -8.70 -13.31
N GLU A 94 -12.56 -8.81 -14.40
CA GLU A 94 -12.62 -9.97 -15.32
C GLU A 94 -12.10 -11.23 -14.66
N LEU A 95 -10.98 -11.13 -13.94
CA LEU A 95 -10.41 -12.25 -13.18
C LEU A 95 -11.41 -12.76 -12.14
N ALA A 96 -12.06 -11.87 -11.39
CA ALA A 96 -13.06 -12.24 -10.39
C ALA A 96 -14.21 -13.05 -11.02
N ARG A 97 -14.75 -12.58 -12.14
CA ARG A 97 -15.78 -13.35 -12.89
C ARG A 97 -15.28 -14.71 -13.37
N SER A 98 -14.02 -14.79 -13.81
CA SER A 98 -13.43 -16.05 -14.28
C SER A 98 -13.20 -17.03 -13.12
N VAL A 99 -12.81 -16.54 -11.94
CA VAL A 99 -12.63 -17.34 -10.71
C VAL A 99 -13.97 -17.87 -10.24
N GLU A 100 -14.98 -17.01 -10.12
CA GLU A 100 -16.34 -17.37 -9.72
C GLU A 100 -16.98 -18.37 -10.69
N GLY A 101 -16.91 -18.10 -11.99
CA GLY A 101 -17.46 -19.00 -13.03
C GLY A 101 -16.79 -20.36 -13.08
N ALA A 102 -15.56 -20.50 -12.57
CA ALA A 102 -14.85 -21.77 -12.44
C ALA A 102 -15.18 -22.53 -11.14
N GLY A 103 -15.95 -21.94 -10.22
CA GLY A 103 -16.19 -22.51 -8.88
C GLY A 103 -14.95 -22.43 -7.97
N ALA A 104 -14.06 -21.48 -8.23
CA ALA A 104 -12.92 -21.13 -7.38
C ALA A 104 -13.28 -19.97 -6.44
N VAL A 105 -12.45 -19.70 -5.44
CA VAL A 105 -12.65 -18.63 -4.46
C VAL A 105 -11.52 -17.61 -4.56
N LEU A 106 -11.88 -16.35 -4.77
CA LEU A 106 -10.92 -15.23 -4.67
C LEU A 106 -10.79 -14.82 -3.20
N VAL A 107 -9.54 -14.67 -2.74
CA VAL A 107 -9.24 -14.37 -1.33
C VAL A 107 -9.64 -12.94 -0.98
N ASP A 108 -9.28 -11.99 -1.85
CA ASP A 108 -9.54 -10.58 -1.63
C ASP A 108 -10.81 -10.16 -2.39
N ASP A 109 -11.60 -9.26 -1.79
CA ASP A 109 -12.78 -8.69 -2.45
C ASP A 109 -12.36 -7.82 -3.65
N PRO A 110 -12.74 -8.18 -4.88
CA PRO A 110 -12.40 -7.42 -6.07
C PRO A 110 -13.00 -6.01 -6.08
N ALA A 111 -14.03 -5.73 -5.30
CA ALA A 111 -14.63 -4.39 -5.20
C ALA A 111 -13.84 -3.45 -4.30
N GLU A 112 -13.02 -3.95 -3.39
CA GLU A 112 -12.19 -3.13 -2.51
C GLU A 112 -10.86 -2.70 -3.16
N LEU A 113 -10.32 -3.51 -4.07
CA LEU A 113 -9.05 -3.21 -4.73
C LEU A 113 -9.07 -1.88 -5.50
N PRO A 114 -10.10 -1.53 -6.29
CA PRO A 114 -10.18 -0.21 -6.91
C PRO A 114 -10.11 0.95 -5.91
N VAL A 115 -10.72 0.79 -4.73
CA VAL A 115 -10.68 1.80 -3.67
C VAL A 115 -9.28 1.91 -3.09
N LEU A 116 -8.63 0.77 -2.78
CA LEU A 116 -7.27 0.73 -2.22
C LEU A 116 -6.20 1.27 -3.18
N PHE A 117 -6.42 1.17 -4.49
CA PHE A 117 -5.53 1.70 -5.51
C PHE A 117 -5.83 3.14 -5.94
N ASP A 118 -6.78 3.82 -5.29
CA ASP A 118 -7.02 5.26 -5.44
C ASP A 118 -6.93 5.97 -4.08
N LYS A 119 -5.89 6.77 -3.90
CA LYS A 119 -5.63 7.49 -2.64
C LYS A 119 -6.78 8.40 -2.22
N ARG A 120 -7.52 8.96 -3.18
CA ARG A 120 -8.68 9.83 -2.93
C ARG A 120 -9.83 9.03 -2.34
N LEU A 121 -10.10 7.85 -2.93
CA LEU A 121 -11.18 6.95 -2.51
C LEU A 121 -10.86 6.33 -1.15
N THR A 122 -9.62 5.80 -0.97
CA THR A 122 -9.14 5.28 0.31
C THR A 122 -9.26 6.35 1.40
N HIS A 123 -8.76 7.55 1.15
CA HIS A 123 -8.84 8.66 2.09
C HIS A 123 -10.29 9.00 2.47
N GLY A 124 -11.19 9.08 1.49
CA GLY A 124 -12.61 9.32 1.72
C GLY A 124 -13.28 8.24 2.57
N ARG A 125 -12.97 6.97 2.27
CA ARG A 125 -13.50 5.81 3.02
C ARG A 125 -13.02 5.79 4.47
N LEU A 126 -11.73 6.00 4.70
CA LEU A 126 -11.16 6.10 6.05
C LEU A 126 -11.77 7.24 6.86
N ARG A 127 -11.90 8.42 6.25
CA ARG A 127 -12.52 9.58 6.88
C ARG A 127 -13.98 9.33 7.26
N ALA A 128 -14.75 8.67 6.39
CA ALA A 128 -16.15 8.36 6.62
C ALA A 128 -16.38 7.46 7.83
N VAL A 129 -15.40 6.58 8.15
CA VAL A 129 -15.46 5.69 9.33
C VAL A 129 -14.68 6.24 10.53
N GLY A 130 -14.29 7.51 10.51
CA GLY A 130 -13.63 8.19 11.63
C GLY A 130 -12.18 7.77 11.89
N VAL A 131 -11.51 7.15 10.92
CA VAL A 131 -10.06 6.90 10.98
C VAL A 131 -9.32 8.22 10.74
N PRO A 132 -8.38 8.62 11.63
CA PRO A 132 -7.63 9.84 11.45
C PRO A 132 -6.79 9.79 10.17
N VAL A 133 -6.97 10.78 9.28
CA VAL A 133 -6.20 10.98 8.05
C VAL A 133 -5.76 12.44 7.98
N PRO A 134 -4.70 12.80 7.23
CA PRO A 134 -4.38 14.20 6.97
C PRO A 134 -5.54 14.90 6.26
N GLU A 135 -5.77 16.17 6.56
CA GLU A 135 -6.81 16.94 5.87
C GLU A 135 -6.55 16.99 4.36
N SER A 136 -7.59 16.77 3.54
CA SER A 136 -7.48 16.73 2.08
C SER A 136 -8.68 17.37 1.40
N PRO A 137 -8.48 18.34 0.48
CA PRO A 137 -9.53 18.89 -0.35
C PRO A 137 -9.92 17.95 -1.51
N THR A 138 -9.16 16.89 -1.75
CA THR A 138 -9.40 15.90 -2.83
C THR A 138 -9.85 14.55 -2.28
N SER A 139 -10.53 14.55 -1.14
CA SER A 139 -11.00 13.35 -0.44
C SER A 139 -12.29 12.78 -1.02
N GLY A 140 -12.29 11.51 -1.45
CA GLY A 140 -13.48 10.79 -1.92
C GLY A 140 -13.83 11.01 -3.39
N ALA A 141 -14.84 10.29 -3.86
CA ALA A 141 -15.26 10.28 -5.28
C ALA A 141 -15.86 11.61 -5.75
N ALA A 142 -16.49 12.36 -4.85
CA ALA A 142 -17.09 13.67 -5.16
C ALA A 142 -16.10 14.84 -5.09
N ALA A 143 -14.82 14.55 -4.82
CA ALA A 143 -13.79 15.59 -4.73
C ALA A 143 -13.54 16.27 -6.10
N PRO A 144 -13.13 17.55 -6.10
CA PRO A 144 -12.82 18.25 -7.33
C PRO A 144 -11.65 17.58 -8.07
N VAL A 145 -11.76 17.53 -9.39
CA VAL A 145 -10.65 17.07 -10.24
C VAL A 145 -9.58 18.15 -10.30
N VAL A 146 -8.37 17.79 -9.98
CA VAL A 146 -7.19 18.67 -10.07
C VAL A 146 -6.62 18.57 -11.49
N ARG A 147 -6.72 19.65 -12.27
CA ARG A 147 -6.28 19.69 -13.66
C ARG A 147 -4.87 20.24 -13.85
N GLY A 148 -4.29 20.79 -12.78
CA GLY A 148 -2.94 21.34 -12.79
C GLY A 148 -2.60 22.15 -11.55
N TRP A 149 -1.49 22.85 -11.63
CA TRP A 149 -0.95 23.65 -10.52
C TRP A 149 -1.90 24.74 -10.05
N ALA A 150 -2.62 25.39 -10.96
CA ALA A 150 -3.57 26.45 -10.61
C ALA A 150 -4.67 25.93 -9.66
N ASP A 151 -5.19 24.72 -9.93
CA ASP A 151 -6.19 24.09 -9.07
C ASP A 151 -5.61 23.71 -7.70
N VAL A 152 -4.35 23.19 -7.66
CA VAL A 152 -3.64 22.91 -6.41
C VAL A 152 -3.52 24.20 -5.58
N ARG A 153 -3.13 25.30 -6.19
CA ARG A 153 -3.02 26.62 -5.53
C ARG A 153 -4.35 27.10 -4.97
N ALA A 154 -5.42 27.00 -5.76
CA ALA A 154 -6.76 27.43 -5.35
C ALA A 154 -7.27 26.59 -4.17
N LEU A 155 -7.16 25.26 -4.26
CA LEU A 155 -7.59 24.33 -3.20
C LEU A 155 -6.83 24.52 -1.90
N THR A 156 -5.50 24.69 -1.99
CA THR A 156 -4.64 24.84 -0.82
C THR A 156 -4.82 26.22 -0.16
N ALA A 157 -5.02 27.28 -0.94
CA ALA A 157 -5.32 28.60 -0.42
C ALA A 157 -6.68 28.64 0.29
N GLY A 158 -7.73 28.07 -0.33
CA GLY A 158 -9.06 27.97 0.26
C GLY A 158 -9.10 27.17 1.56
N ALA A 159 -8.23 26.16 1.70
CA ALA A 159 -8.10 25.35 2.91
C ALA A 159 -7.04 25.88 3.91
N GLY A 160 -6.39 27.00 3.65
CA GLY A 160 -5.33 27.55 4.51
C GLY A 160 -4.11 26.63 4.66
N MET A 161 -3.80 25.85 3.63
CA MET A 161 -2.70 24.87 3.66
C MET A 161 -1.43 25.44 3.04
N ARG A 162 -0.42 25.73 3.85
CA ARG A 162 0.90 26.20 3.38
C ARG A 162 1.88 25.05 3.06
N ARG A 163 1.62 23.87 3.55
CA ARG A 163 2.45 22.66 3.38
C ARG A 163 1.56 21.50 3.03
N VAL A 164 1.78 20.93 1.85
CA VAL A 164 0.96 19.85 1.31
C VAL A 164 1.81 18.78 0.63
N PHE A 165 1.29 17.58 0.57
CA PHE A 165 1.72 16.58 -0.41
C PHE A 165 0.78 16.65 -1.61
N VAL A 166 1.37 16.68 -2.80
CA VAL A 166 0.70 16.43 -4.08
C VAL A 166 1.17 15.07 -4.56
N LYS A 167 0.25 14.14 -4.75
CA LYS A 167 0.55 12.74 -5.06
C LYS A 167 -0.25 12.30 -6.29
N LEU A 168 0.30 11.41 -7.10
CA LEU A 168 -0.52 10.66 -8.05
C LEU A 168 -1.57 9.84 -7.29
N ALA A 169 -2.82 9.92 -7.69
CA ALA A 169 -3.92 9.18 -7.04
C ALA A 169 -3.67 7.67 -7.07
N HIS A 170 -3.05 7.17 -8.13
CA HIS A 170 -2.78 5.76 -8.40
C HIS A 170 -1.28 5.41 -8.34
N GLY A 171 -0.45 6.30 -7.79
CA GLY A 171 1.00 6.09 -7.69
C GLY A 171 1.37 5.14 -6.56
N SER A 172 2.46 4.41 -6.73
CA SER A 172 3.09 3.55 -5.72
C SER A 172 4.55 3.97 -5.47
N SER A 173 5.17 3.43 -4.40
CA SER A 173 6.60 3.60 -4.10
C SER A 173 7.08 5.05 -4.05
N ALA A 174 6.23 5.99 -3.64
CA ALA A 174 6.46 7.44 -3.65
C ALA A 174 6.76 8.03 -5.04
N SER A 175 6.44 7.32 -6.14
CA SER A 175 6.53 7.86 -7.49
C SER A 175 5.55 9.02 -7.67
N GLY A 176 6.01 10.12 -8.27
CA GLY A 176 5.18 11.29 -8.52
C GLY A 176 4.73 12.05 -7.26
N VAL A 177 5.39 11.87 -6.12
CA VAL A 177 5.06 12.60 -4.88
C VAL A 177 5.87 13.87 -4.77
N LEU A 178 5.19 15.00 -4.55
CA LEU A 178 5.80 16.29 -4.25
C LEU A 178 5.40 16.72 -2.83
N ALA A 179 6.39 16.99 -1.97
CA ALA A 179 6.20 17.71 -0.72
C ALA A 179 6.37 19.21 -0.99
N VAL A 180 5.27 19.94 -1.02
CA VAL A 180 5.21 21.36 -1.41
C VAL A 180 5.07 22.24 -0.20
N GLU A 181 5.87 23.32 -0.14
CA GLU A 181 5.80 24.36 0.87
C GLU A 181 5.61 25.73 0.19
N THR A 182 4.71 26.54 0.76
CA THR A 182 4.52 27.93 0.37
C THR A 182 4.83 28.82 1.57
N ASN A 183 5.77 29.74 1.45
CA ASN A 183 6.09 30.65 2.53
C ASN A 183 5.12 31.86 2.59
N GLY A 184 5.26 32.72 3.63
CA GLY A 184 4.39 33.87 3.82
C GLY A 184 4.47 34.92 2.70
N ALA A 185 5.57 34.93 1.91
CA ALA A 185 5.74 35.81 0.74
C ALA A 185 5.26 35.13 -0.57
N GLY A 186 4.57 34.00 -0.50
CA GLY A 186 4.05 33.28 -1.66
C GLY A 186 5.07 32.45 -2.45
N ARG A 187 6.35 32.45 -2.03
CA ARG A 187 7.38 31.63 -2.69
C ARG A 187 7.11 30.15 -2.45
N VAL A 188 7.22 29.37 -3.53
CA VAL A 188 6.95 27.93 -3.55
C VAL A 188 8.25 27.16 -3.63
N GLN A 189 8.33 26.05 -2.91
CA GLN A 189 9.34 25.02 -3.10
C GLN A 189 8.72 23.62 -3.04
N ALA A 190 9.29 22.68 -3.77
CA ALA A 190 8.87 21.27 -3.73
C ALA A 190 10.09 20.37 -3.52
N THR A 191 9.93 19.37 -2.64
CA THR A 191 10.87 18.26 -2.46
C THR A 191 10.25 17.00 -3.05
N THR A 192 10.93 16.35 -4.00
CA THR A 192 10.38 15.23 -4.76
C THR A 192 11.48 14.31 -5.28
N SER A 193 11.12 13.07 -5.63
CA SER A 193 11.95 12.15 -6.43
C SER A 193 11.78 12.35 -7.94
N VAL A 194 10.83 13.20 -8.36
CA VAL A 194 10.58 13.45 -9.78
C VAL A 194 11.69 14.27 -10.39
N GLU A 195 12.24 13.79 -11.49
CA GLU A 195 13.19 14.47 -12.36
C GLU A 195 12.53 14.81 -13.68
N ARG A 196 12.62 16.08 -14.09
CA ARG A 196 12.12 16.51 -15.38
C ARG A 196 13.26 16.50 -16.40
N GLY A 197 13.08 15.70 -17.46
CA GLY A 197 14.00 15.65 -18.59
C GLY A 197 13.94 16.93 -19.45
N PRO A 198 14.94 17.12 -20.35
CA PRO A 198 14.98 18.26 -21.27
C PRO A 198 13.76 18.33 -22.21
N ASP A 199 13.19 17.19 -22.55
CA ASP A 199 12.01 17.02 -23.39
C ASP A 199 10.68 17.19 -22.61
N GLY A 200 10.75 17.54 -21.33
CA GLY A 200 9.60 17.74 -20.46
C GLY A 200 9.04 16.46 -19.84
N ARG A 201 9.54 15.30 -20.20
CA ARG A 201 9.13 14.01 -19.62
C ARG A 201 9.54 13.91 -18.16
N LEU A 202 8.75 13.16 -17.37
CA LEU A 202 8.99 12.98 -15.96
C LEU A 202 9.52 11.58 -15.66
N PHE A 203 10.56 11.52 -14.84
CA PHE A 203 11.22 10.28 -14.43
C PHE A 203 11.23 10.17 -12.91
N ASN A 204 11.05 8.96 -12.41
CA ASN A 204 11.23 8.69 -10.98
C ASN A 204 12.72 8.42 -10.72
N SER A 205 13.31 9.27 -9.90
CA SER A 205 14.73 9.17 -9.53
C SER A 205 14.87 8.62 -8.11
N LEU A 206 15.92 7.85 -7.85
CA LEU A 206 16.30 7.47 -6.48
C LEU A 206 16.86 8.65 -5.67
N ARG A 207 17.09 9.80 -6.31
CA ARG A 207 17.59 11.01 -5.67
C ARG A 207 16.44 11.96 -5.38
N VAL A 208 16.33 12.40 -4.13
CA VAL A 208 15.41 13.46 -3.74
C VAL A 208 15.97 14.81 -4.22
N ARG A 209 15.17 15.54 -4.98
CA ARG A 209 15.47 16.86 -5.54
C ARG A 209 14.65 17.94 -4.87
N ARG A 210 15.13 19.16 -4.95
CA ARG A 210 14.42 20.35 -4.47
C ARG A 210 14.27 21.34 -5.61
N TYR A 211 13.03 21.68 -5.93
CA TYR A 211 12.66 22.71 -6.89
C TYR A 211 12.23 23.96 -6.11
N THR A 212 12.80 25.12 -6.43
CA THR A 212 12.51 26.41 -5.77
C THR A 212 11.85 27.41 -6.70
N SER A 213 11.69 27.06 -7.96
CA SER A 213 10.97 27.84 -8.96
C SER A 213 9.51 27.33 -9.04
N GLU A 214 8.54 28.23 -8.79
CA GLU A 214 7.13 27.89 -8.94
C GLU A 214 6.80 27.41 -10.37
N ARG A 215 7.46 27.96 -11.38
CA ARG A 215 7.30 27.54 -12.79
C ARG A 215 7.71 26.06 -12.98
N GLU A 216 8.79 25.62 -12.34
CA GLU A 216 9.21 24.20 -12.42
C GLU A 216 8.25 23.29 -11.66
N VAL A 217 7.81 23.71 -10.47
CA VAL A 217 6.80 22.96 -9.70
C VAL A 217 5.50 22.86 -10.49
N ALA A 218 5.01 23.93 -11.09
CA ALA A 218 3.84 23.95 -11.94
C ALA A 218 4.00 23.00 -13.12
N ALA A 219 5.11 23.04 -13.84
CA ALA A 219 5.35 22.18 -14.99
C ALA A 219 5.34 20.67 -14.63
N ILE A 220 5.82 20.32 -13.44
CA ILE A 220 5.76 18.94 -12.96
C ILE A 220 4.31 18.55 -12.61
N VAL A 221 3.61 19.39 -11.84
CA VAL A 221 2.22 19.12 -11.42
C VAL A 221 1.28 19.06 -12.62
N ASP A 222 1.42 19.96 -13.60
CA ASP A 222 0.61 20.01 -14.82
C ASP A 222 0.82 18.74 -15.66
N ALA A 223 2.05 18.24 -15.73
CA ALA A 223 2.35 17.00 -16.45
C ALA A 223 1.81 15.74 -15.74
N LEU A 224 1.68 15.77 -14.41
CA LEU A 224 1.11 14.66 -13.61
C LEU A 224 -0.42 14.69 -13.53
N ALA A 225 -1.05 15.86 -13.69
CA ALA A 225 -2.48 16.04 -13.48
C ALA A 225 -3.39 15.14 -14.34
N PRO A 226 -3.05 14.81 -15.61
CA PRO A 226 -3.85 13.88 -16.42
C PRO A 226 -4.01 12.48 -15.82
N ASP A 227 -3.06 12.05 -14.97
CA ASP A 227 -3.10 10.75 -14.28
C ASP A 227 -3.90 10.78 -12.96
N GLY A 228 -4.48 11.95 -12.63
CA GLY A 228 -5.22 12.16 -11.38
C GLY A 228 -4.30 12.46 -10.20
N LEU A 229 -4.68 13.50 -9.44
CA LEU A 229 -3.92 13.97 -8.29
C LEU A 229 -4.71 13.88 -7.00
N HIS A 230 -4.00 13.54 -5.92
CA HIS A 230 -4.45 13.65 -4.54
C HIS A 230 -3.63 14.72 -3.83
N VAL A 231 -4.30 15.66 -3.17
CA VAL A 231 -3.67 16.74 -2.40
C VAL A 231 -4.04 16.58 -0.93
N GLU A 232 -3.06 16.52 -0.05
CA GLU A 232 -3.30 16.40 1.39
C GLU A 232 -2.37 17.33 2.18
N ARG A 233 -2.81 17.73 3.37
CA ARG A 233 -1.99 18.50 4.31
C ARG A 233 -0.75 17.70 4.70
N TRP A 234 0.41 18.31 4.59
CA TRP A 234 1.64 17.72 5.12
C TRP A 234 1.59 17.75 6.65
N LEU A 235 1.37 16.58 7.24
CA LEU A 235 1.42 16.39 8.68
C LEU A 235 2.88 16.44 9.15
N PRO A 236 3.23 17.34 10.09
CA PRO A 236 4.54 17.29 10.73
C PRO A 236 4.71 15.98 11.49
N LYS A 237 5.59 15.13 10.99
CA LYS A 237 5.86 13.81 11.57
C LYS A 237 6.69 13.93 12.85
N ALA A 238 6.54 12.94 13.73
CA ALA A 238 7.50 12.68 14.79
C ALA A 238 8.89 12.39 14.22
N THR A 239 9.91 12.53 15.04
CA THR A 239 11.29 12.31 14.63
C THR A 239 11.96 11.29 15.54
N GLN A 240 12.88 10.51 14.97
CA GLN A 240 13.85 9.70 15.69
C GLN A 240 15.25 10.14 15.21
N ASP A 241 16.12 10.53 16.13
CA ASP A 241 17.47 11.03 15.86
C ASP A 241 17.51 12.14 14.79
N GLY A 242 16.56 13.10 14.89
CA GLY A 242 16.41 14.22 13.95
C GLY A 242 15.92 13.84 12.56
N ARG A 243 15.47 12.60 12.34
CA ARG A 243 14.93 12.10 11.07
C ARG A 243 13.43 11.96 11.19
N ALA A 244 12.68 12.39 10.18
CA ALA A 244 11.23 12.18 10.13
C ALA A 244 10.92 10.68 10.15
N ALA A 245 9.92 10.28 10.93
CA ALA A 245 9.58 8.88 11.17
C ALA A 245 8.13 8.59 10.77
N ASP A 246 7.89 7.41 10.19
CA ASP A 246 6.57 6.80 10.06
C ASP A 246 6.66 5.28 10.28
N LEU A 247 5.50 4.65 10.40
CA LEU A 247 5.39 3.22 10.62
C LEU A 247 4.72 2.57 9.40
N ARG A 248 5.30 1.47 8.92
CA ARG A 248 4.60 0.52 8.07
C ARG A 248 4.11 -0.61 8.97
N VAL A 249 2.80 -0.75 9.09
CA VAL A 249 2.14 -1.79 9.88
C VAL A 249 1.41 -2.74 8.94
N VAL A 250 1.68 -4.04 9.03
CA VAL A 250 0.92 -5.06 8.31
C VAL A 250 -0.22 -5.52 9.20
N VAL A 251 -1.42 -5.47 8.66
CA VAL A 251 -2.64 -5.97 9.30
C VAL A 251 -3.12 -7.20 8.53
N ILE A 252 -3.26 -8.32 9.22
CA ILE A 252 -3.72 -9.61 8.66
C ILE A 252 -4.96 -10.03 9.46
N ASP A 253 -6.04 -10.34 8.77
CA ASP A 253 -7.34 -10.69 9.36
C ASP A 253 -7.75 -9.72 10.48
N GLY A 254 -7.62 -8.41 10.21
CA GLY A 254 -8.01 -7.35 11.14
C GLY A 254 -7.07 -7.11 12.32
N ARG A 255 -5.95 -7.84 12.45
CA ARG A 255 -4.97 -7.69 13.53
C ARG A 255 -3.66 -7.09 13.03
N ALA A 256 -3.13 -6.11 13.73
CA ALA A 256 -1.80 -5.54 13.46
C ALA A 256 -0.72 -6.54 13.91
N THR A 257 -0.14 -7.25 12.95
CA THR A 257 0.76 -8.38 13.19
C THR A 257 2.24 -8.04 13.10
N HIS A 258 2.61 -7.12 12.20
CA HIS A 258 4.01 -6.75 11.96
C HIS A 258 4.13 -5.24 11.83
N ALA A 259 5.24 -4.67 12.27
CA ALA A 259 5.52 -3.26 12.11
C ALA A 259 7.01 -2.99 11.89
N VAL A 260 7.31 -1.98 11.10
CA VAL A 260 8.65 -1.43 10.94
C VAL A 260 8.59 0.09 11.00
N LEU A 261 9.51 0.68 11.76
CA LEU A 261 9.74 2.13 11.72
C LEU A 261 10.61 2.46 10.51
N ARG A 262 10.17 3.47 9.74
CA ARG A 262 10.95 4.03 8.62
C ARG A 262 11.36 5.45 8.99
N THR A 263 12.61 5.82 8.76
CA THR A 263 13.13 7.15 9.05
C THR A 263 13.80 7.76 7.82
N SER A 264 13.68 9.09 7.65
CA SER A 264 14.34 9.81 6.55
C SER A 264 14.73 11.23 6.96
N ARG A 265 15.79 11.76 6.34
CA ARG A 265 16.15 13.18 6.43
C ARG A 265 15.29 14.08 5.55
N SER A 266 14.54 13.49 4.62
CA SER A 266 13.57 14.19 3.77
C SER A 266 12.14 13.93 4.27
N PRO A 267 11.14 14.71 3.82
CA PRO A 267 9.74 14.44 4.14
C PRO A 267 9.25 13.08 3.58
N LEU A 268 9.95 12.53 2.59
CA LEU A 268 9.67 11.23 1.97
C LEU A 268 10.40 10.15 2.76
N THR A 269 9.66 9.31 3.48
CA THR A 269 10.22 8.28 4.38
C THR A 269 10.37 6.91 3.71
N ASN A 270 10.08 6.82 2.41
CA ASN A 270 10.22 5.57 1.64
C ASN A 270 11.67 5.06 1.68
N LEU A 271 11.85 3.77 1.97
CA LEU A 271 13.17 3.13 2.06
C LEU A 271 13.96 3.21 0.75
N HIS A 272 13.28 3.17 -0.42
CA HIS A 272 13.93 3.28 -1.73
C HIS A 272 14.46 4.69 -2.03
N LEU A 273 14.01 5.71 -1.30
CA LEU A 273 14.44 7.10 -1.45
C LEU A 273 15.44 7.56 -0.37
N GLY A 274 16.28 6.65 0.10
CA GLY A 274 17.28 6.95 1.14
C GLY A 274 16.71 6.94 2.56
N GLY A 275 15.52 6.40 2.74
CA GLY A 275 15.00 6.05 4.06
C GLY A 275 15.78 4.87 4.67
N ALA A 276 15.73 4.75 5.99
CA ALA A 276 16.31 3.66 6.74
C ALA A 276 15.28 3.04 7.69
N ARG A 277 15.48 1.79 8.05
CA ARG A 277 14.76 1.20 9.18
C ARG A 277 15.24 1.89 10.46
N GLY A 278 14.30 2.38 11.25
CA GLY A 278 14.54 2.94 12.57
C GLY A 278 14.39 1.90 13.66
N ASP A 279 14.59 2.34 14.90
CA ASP A 279 14.39 1.56 16.10
C ASP A 279 12.93 1.61 16.55
N LEU A 280 12.24 0.47 16.44
CA LEU A 280 10.82 0.35 16.78
C LEU A 280 10.61 0.42 18.31
N ASP A 281 11.54 -0.11 19.11
CA ASP A 281 11.41 -0.09 20.57
C ASP A 281 11.63 1.32 21.12
N ALA A 282 12.57 2.07 20.54
CA ALA A 282 12.72 3.49 20.84
C ALA A 282 11.46 4.31 20.48
N ALA A 283 10.79 3.98 19.36
CA ALA A 283 9.52 4.61 19.00
C ALA A 283 8.40 4.28 20.01
N ARG A 284 8.30 3.02 20.46
CA ARG A 284 7.35 2.60 21.51
C ARG A 284 7.60 3.34 22.81
N ALA A 285 8.88 3.45 23.22
CA ALA A 285 9.27 4.22 24.40
C ALA A 285 8.92 5.71 24.28
N ALA A 286 9.11 6.31 23.08
CA ALA A 286 8.75 7.70 22.82
C ALA A 286 7.22 7.93 22.92
N ILE A 287 6.41 7.00 22.42
CA ILE A 287 4.94 7.03 22.56
C ILE A 287 4.56 6.98 24.05
N ALA A 288 5.16 6.06 24.81
CA ALA A 288 4.90 5.94 26.24
C ALA A 288 5.31 7.19 27.02
N ALA A 289 6.51 7.74 26.73
CA ALA A 289 6.99 8.99 27.33
C ALA A 289 6.09 10.19 27.00
N ALA A 290 5.41 10.18 25.86
CA ALA A 290 4.42 11.17 25.47
C ALA A 290 3.04 10.98 26.16
N GLY A 291 2.90 9.93 27.00
CA GLY A 291 1.64 9.60 27.69
C GLY A 291 0.63 8.80 26.86
N GLY A 292 1.06 8.26 25.69
CA GLY A 292 0.25 7.37 24.85
C GLY A 292 0.55 5.89 25.11
N ARG A 293 -0.20 5.02 24.44
CA ARG A 293 0.02 3.57 24.47
C ARG A 293 0.34 3.09 23.04
N TRP A 294 1.31 2.20 22.92
CA TRP A 294 1.61 1.56 21.63
C TRP A 294 0.37 0.90 21.01
N ARG A 295 -0.48 0.30 21.85
CA ARG A 295 -1.73 -0.34 21.40
C ARG A 295 -2.65 0.64 20.68
N ASP A 296 -2.73 1.89 21.12
CA ASP A 296 -3.57 2.92 20.48
C ASP A 296 -3.11 3.20 19.03
N ALA A 297 -1.80 3.15 18.77
CA ALA A 297 -1.25 3.29 17.42
C ALA A 297 -1.64 2.10 16.53
N LEU A 298 -1.58 0.86 17.06
CA LEU A 298 -2.00 -0.34 16.34
C LEU A 298 -3.50 -0.36 16.08
N GLU A 299 -4.33 0.07 17.02
CA GLU A 299 -5.78 0.17 16.87
C GLU A 299 -6.21 1.11 15.73
N VAL A 300 -5.46 2.18 15.49
CA VAL A 300 -5.68 3.05 14.32
C VAL A 300 -5.49 2.26 13.02
N CYS A 301 -4.45 1.41 12.95
CA CYS A 301 -4.20 0.57 11.78
C CYS A 301 -5.27 -0.52 11.60
N GLU A 302 -5.71 -1.14 12.68
CA GLU A 302 -6.76 -2.16 12.66
C GLU A 302 -8.11 -1.57 12.24
N ARG A 303 -8.46 -0.37 12.71
CA ARG A 303 -9.65 0.36 12.23
C ARG A 303 -9.54 0.75 10.75
N ALA A 304 -8.33 1.09 10.29
CA ALA A 304 -8.13 1.36 8.87
C ALA A 304 -8.32 0.10 8.02
N ALA A 305 -7.83 -1.06 8.48
CA ALA A 305 -8.06 -2.34 7.83
C ALA A 305 -9.55 -2.76 7.87
N ALA A 306 -10.24 -2.51 8.98
CA ALA A 306 -11.67 -2.79 9.13
C ALA A 306 -12.56 -1.98 8.16
N ALA A 307 -12.05 -0.90 7.57
CA ALA A 307 -12.71 -0.22 6.47
C ALA A 307 -12.70 -1.05 5.17
N PHE A 308 -11.91 -2.13 5.08
CA PHE A 308 -11.74 -3.02 3.93
C PHE A 308 -11.86 -4.48 4.40
N PRO A 309 -13.04 -4.91 4.85
CA PRO A 309 -13.22 -6.21 5.50
C PRO A 309 -13.02 -7.40 4.55
N GLY A 310 -13.17 -7.17 3.24
CA GLY A 310 -12.93 -8.17 2.20
C GLY A 310 -11.46 -8.32 1.79
N THR A 311 -10.56 -7.45 2.27
CA THR A 311 -9.13 -7.50 1.98
C THR A 311 -8.34 -7.97 3.20
N ARG A 312 -7.97 -9.24 3.22
CA ARG A 312 -7.45 -9.91 4.41
C ARG A 312 -6.06 -9.47 4.83
N CYS A 313 -5.27 -8.87 3.94
CA CYS A 313 -3.92 -8.42 4.24
C CYS A 313 -3.66 -7.03 3.65
N VAL A 314 -3.44 -6.06 4.51
CA VAL A 314 -3.10 -4.69 4.10
C VAL A 314 -1.84 -4.18 4.79
N GLY A 315 -1.14 -3.28 4.11
CA GLY A 315 -0.02 -2.53 4.69
C GLY A 315 -0.45 -1.08 4.96
N VAL A 316 -0.50 -0.70 6.23
CA VAL A 316 -0.92 0.65 6.65
C VAL A 316 0.31 1.53 6.89
N ASP A 317 0.33 2.70 6.26
CA ASP A 317 1.31 3.75 6.55
C ASP A 317 0.75 4.64 7.65
N LEU A 318 1.22 4.43 8.88
CA LEU A 318 0.84 5.20 10.05
C LEU A 318 1.83 6.35 10.26
N LEU A 319 1.30 7.55 10.36
CA LEU A 319 2.03 8.80 10.54
C LEU A 319 1.93 9.27 11.99
N PRO A 320 2.93 9.02 12.86
CA PRO A 320 2.98 9.68 14.15
C PRO A 320 3.21 11.18 13.94
N ALA A 321 2.33 12.00 14.50
CA ALA A 321 2.52 13.45 14.51
C ALA A 321 3.66 13.85 15.46
N SER A 322 4.22 15.05 15.29
CA SER A 322 5.23 15.61 16.19
C SER A 322 4.81 15.43 17.65
N GLY A 323 5.72 14.93 18.48
CA GLY A 323 5.48 14.63 19.89
C GLY A 323 4.84 13.27 20.17
N TRP A 324 4.69 12.37 19.17
CA TRP A 324 4.28 10.96 19.30
C TRP A 324 2.90 10.70 19.96
N ARG A 325 2.06 11.74 20.14
CA ARG A 325 0.75 11.63 20.84
C ARG A 325 -0.42 11.34 19.91
N ARG A 326 -0.32 11.70 18.66
CA ARG A 326 -1.39 11.59 17.67
C ARG A 326 -0.89 10.84 16.45
N PHE A 327 -1.80 10.10 15.84
CA PHE A 327 -1.52 9.27 14.68
C PHE A 327 -2.52 9.58 13.59
N ALA A 328 -2.09 9.52 12.33
CA ALA A 328 -2.96 9.56 11.17
C ALA A 328 -2.53 8.49 10.17
N VAL A 329 -3.46 7.97 9.39
CA VAL A 329 -3.18 7.03 8.30
C VAL A 329 -2.87 7.84 7.05
N GLY A 330 -1.69 7.63 6.48
CA GLY A 330 -1.26 8.26 5.24
C GLY A 330 -1.65 7.47 4.00
N GLU A 331 -1.71 6.13 4.12
CA GLU A 331 -2.03 5.22 3.02
C GLU A 331 -2.41 3.83 3.56
N VAL A 332 -3.30 3.13 2.86
CA VAL A 332 -3.56 1.70 3.05
C VAL A 332 -3.24 0.99 1.74
N ASN A 333 -2.31 0.06 1.80
CA ASN A 333 -1.80 -0.65 0.62
C ASN A 333 -2.37 -2.07 0.59
N ALA A 334 -2.99 -2.47 -0.52
CA ALA A 334 -3.36 -3.85 -0.78
C ALA A 334 -2.13 -4.78 -0.79
N PHE A 335 -2.35 -6.07 -0.62
CA PHE A 335 -1.33 -7.13 -0.65
C PHE A 335 -0.25 -7.04 0.44
N GLY A 336 -0.47 -6.23 1.50
CA GLY A 336 0.48 -6.07 2.60
C GLY A 336 1.81 -5.47 2.18
N ASP A 337 2.91 -5.97 2.74
CA ASP A 337 4.26 -5.54 2.37
C ASP A 337 5.23 -6.72 2.40
N LEU A 338 6.28 -6.60 1.59
CA LEU A 338 7.43 -7.48 1.60
C LEU A 338 8.39 -7.00 2.69
N LEU A 339 8.24 -7.56 3.90
CA LEU A 339 9.11 -7.27 5.05
C LEU A 339 9.96 -8.50 5.37
N PRO A 340 11.00 -8.80 4.58
CA PRO A 340 11.78 -10.01 4.77
C PRO A 340 12.42 -10.04 6.16
N ARG A 341 12.39 -11.22 6.81
CA ARG A 341 12.98 -11.50 8.12
C ARG A 341 12.37 -10.69 9.27
N LEU A 342 11.20 -10.08 9.08
CA LEU A 342 10.47 -9.43 10.15
C LEU A 342 9.53 -10.45 10.78
N THR A 343 9.69 -10.69 12.08
CA THR A 343 8.79 -11.54 12.86
C THR A 343 7.63 -10.72 13.44
N GLY A 344 6.54 -11.41 13.76
CA GLY A 344 5.35 -10.80 14.32
C GLY A 344 5.58 -10.07 15.63
N LEU A 345 4.80 -9.02 15.84
CA LEU A 345 4.79 -8.21 17.05
C LEU A 345 4.33 -9.04 18.25
N PRO A 346 4.90 -8.82 19.45
CA PRO A 346 4.37 -9.39 20.69
C PRO A 346 2.90 -8.98 20.91
N GLY A 347 2.02 -9.95 21.16
CA GLY A 347 0.58 -9.77 21.28
C GLY A 347 -0.17 -9.55 19.96
N GLY A 348 0.53 -9.62 18.81
CA GLY A 348 -0.05 -9.48 17.47
C GLY A 348 -0.72 -10.75 16.93
N GLY A 349 -0.47 -11.91 17.55
CA GLY A 349 -1.01 -13.22 17.13
C GLY A 349 -0.27 -13.84 15.93
N ALA A 350 0.91 -13.32 15.59
CA ALA A 350 1.80 -13.84 14.56
C ALA A 350 3.26 -13.93 15.07
N GLU A 351 3.41 -14.13 16.39
CA GLU A 351 4.70 -14.23 17.04
C GLU A 351 5.52 -15.40 16.43
N GLY A 352 6.76 -15.13 16.10
CA GLY A 352 7.65 -16.11 15.47
C GLY A 352 7.39 -16.37 13.97
N LEU A 353 6.31 -15.86 13.42
CA LEU A 353 6.00 -15.96 11.99
C LEU A 353 6.49 -14.72 11.25
N ASP A 354 6.93 -14.88 10.01
CA ASP A 354 7.06 -13.77 9.09
C ASP A 354 5.71 -13.38 8.46
N THR A 355 5.68 -12.32 7.67
CA THR A 355 4.44 -11.80 7.07
C THR A 355 3.74 -12.81 6.15
N TYR A 356 4.48 -13.67 5.45
CA TYR A 356 3.90 -14.67 4.54
C TYR A 356 3.43 -15.92 5.28
N ALA A 357 4.18 -16.36 6.28
CA ALA A 357 3.76 -17.45 7.16
C ALA A 357 2.47 -17.08 7.93
N ALA A 358 2.38 -15.83 8.41
CA ALA A 358 1.17 -15.32 9.05
C ALA A 358 -0.03 -15.25 8.08
N GLN A 359 0.18 -14.83 6.82
CA GLN A 359 -0.88 -14.84 5.80
C GLN A 359 -1.34 -16.26 5.47
N VAL A 360 -0.41 -17.21 5.32
CA VAL A 360 -0.75 -18.62 5.05
C VAL A 360 -1.53 -19.21 6.22
N ALA A 361 -1.13 -18.94 7.46
CA ALA A 361 -1.86 -19.40 8.65
C ALA A 361 -3.28 -18.85 8.71
N ALA A 362 -3.46 -17.58 8.30
CA ALA A 362 -4.78 -16.95 8.22
C ALA A 362 -5.65 -17.51 7.09
N LEU A 363 -5.06 -17.77 5.90
CA LEU A 363 -5.79 -18.27 4.73
C LEU A 363 -6.17 -19.74 4.85
N PHE A 364 -5.34 -20.53 5.50
CA PHE A 364 -5.48 -21.99 5.62
C PHE A 364 -5.36 -22.39 7.10
N PRO A 365 -6.34 -22.00 7.94
CA PRO A 365 -6.31 -22.35 9.36
C PRO A 365 -6.30 -23.87 9.50
N ARG A 366 -5.36 -24.39 10.30
CA ARG A 366 -5.38 -25.81 10.67
C ARG A 366 -6.64 -26.05 11.47
N THR A 367 -7.46 -27.00 11.03
CA THR A 367 -8.56 -27.51 11.86
C THR A 367 -7.91 -28.02 13.15
N PRO A 368 -8.38 -27.60 14.34
CA PRO A 368 -7.89 -28.20 15.58
C PRO A 368 -7.98 -29.72 15.47
N PHE A 369 -6.92 -30.43 15.81
CA PHE A 369 -6.93 -31.88 15.89
C PHE A 369 -8.00 -32.25 16.91
N ASP A 370 -9.10 -32.86 16.45
CA ASP A 370 -10.13 -33.43 17.34
C ASP A 370 -9.61 -34.79 17.84
N PRO A 371 -9.16 -34.89 19.10
CA PRO A 371 -8.68 -36.14 19.65
C PRO A 371 -9.76 -37.20 19.80
N SER A 372 -11.03 -36.88 19.54
CA SER A 372 -12.15 -37.82 19.64
C SER A 372 -12.29 -38.75 18.43
N THR A 373 -11.52 -38.60 17.36
CA THR A 373 -11.57 -39.45 16.16
C THR A 373 -10.54 -40.58 16.14
N THR A 374 -9.82 -40.83 17.23
CA THR A 374 -9.12 -42.13 17.36
C THR A 374 -10.11 -43.22 17.67
N GLY A 375 -10.75 -43.72 16.59
CA GLY A 375 -11.62 -44.85 16.63
C GLY A 375 -10.92 -46.07 17.27
N THR A 376 -11.48 -46.56 18.33
CA THR A 376 -11.28 -47.90 18.87
C THR A 376 -11.42 -48.91 17.74
N SER A 377 -10.30 -49.40 17.24
CA SER A 377 -10.26 -50.70 16.56
C SER A 377 -10.24 -51.75 17.64
N THR A 378 -11.38 -52.29 17.96
CA THR A 378 -11.49 -53.55 18.70
C THR A 378 -11.28 -54.72 17.73
N ALA A 379 -10.40 -55.60 18.14
CA ALA A 379 -10.00 -56.87 17.55
C ALA A 379 -11.16 -57.78 17.10
#